data_6f26343df6b6ebb753d1cc1b10b9efad
#
_entry.id   6f26343df6b6ebb753d1cc1b10b9efad
#
_cell.length_a   1.000
_cell.length_b   1.000
_cell.length_c   1.000
_cell.angle_alpha   90.00
_cell.angle_beta   90.00
_cell.angle_gamma   90.00
#
_symmetry.space_group_name_H-M   'P 1'
#
loop_
_entity.id
_entity.type
_entity.pdbx_description
1 polymer ?
#
loop_
_entity_poly.entity_id
_entity_poly.type
_entity_poly.pdbx_seq_one_letter_code
_entity_poly.pdbx_strand_id
1 'polypeptide(L)'
;MVVGTDLLSNMGWTFEDLVAYASRGTVVRPGDVLGSGTMGNGGCLAELWGRNGEQQPAPLKVGDTVLLTVEGIGSTANTVVAGADPVPVPAARPRPRTRP
;
A
#
# COMPACT_ATOMS: atom_id res chain seq x y z
N MET A 1 -18.79 6.70 -3.48
CA MET A 1 -18.85 5.80 -2.29
C MET A 1 -17.53 5.96 -1.51
N VAL A 2 -17.61 6.19 -0.21
CA VAL A 2 -16.44 6.21 0.66
C VAL A 2 -16.12 4.77 1.08
N VAL A 3 -14.88 4.32 0.85
CA VAL A 3 -14.44 2.94 1.12
C VAL A 3 -13.75 2.84 2.47
N GLY A 4 -13.11 3.91 2.92
CA GLY A 4 -12.46 3.96 4.21
C GLY A 4 -12.04 5.37 4.57
N THR A 5 -11.98 5.60 5.87
CA THR A 5 -11.43 6.82 6.48
C THR A 5 -10.62 6.42 7.70
N ASP A 6 -9.54 7.15 7.96
CA ASP A 6 -8.76 6.98 9.17
C ASP A 6 -8.17 8.32 9.58
N LEU A 7 -7.63 8.37 10.78
CA LEU A 7 -6.99 9.56 11.34
C LEU A 7 -5.47 9.32 11.45
N LEU A 8 -4.69 10.35 11.18
CA LEU A 8 -3.24 10.30 11.38
C LEU A 8 -2.88 9.93 12.83
N SER A 9 -3.68 10.37 13.78
CA SER A 9 -3.50 10.04 15.21
C SER A 9 -3.61 8.55 15.54
N ASN A 10 -4.13 7.74 14.61
CA ASN A 10 -4.20 6.28 14.77
C ASN A 10 -2.90 5.56 14.36
N MET A 11 -1.87 6.28 13.95
CA MET A 11 -0.55 5.69 13.70
C MET A 11 0.00 5.04 14.98
N GLY A 12 0.52 3.82 14.87
CA GLY A 12 1.18 3.13 15.98
C GLY A 12 2.55 3.72 16.33
N TRP A 13 3.20 4.40 15.39
CA TRP A 13 4.51 5.04 15.52
C TRP A 13 4.46 6.42 14.92
N THR A 14 5.12 7.41 15.53
CA THR A 14 5.21 8.76 14.96
C THR A 14 6.17 8.80 13.77
N PHE A 15 6.09 9.84 12.96
CA PHE A 15 7.06 10.03 11.87
C PHE A 15 8.48 10.23 12.39
N GLU A 16 8.64 10.86 13.55
CA GLU A 16 9.92 11.03 14.23
C GLU A 16 10.52 9.68 14.61
N ASP A 17 9.72 8.76 15.15
CA ASP A 17 10.14 7.39 15.46
C ASP A 17 10.56 6.64 14.19
N LEU A 18 9.81 6.80 13.08
CA LEU A 18 10.13 6.19 11.80
C LEU A 18 11.46 6.69 11.23
N VAL A 19 11.72 8.00 11.31
CA VAL A 19 13.00 8.59 10.89
C VAL A 19 14.14 8.09 11.78
N ALA A 20 13.95 8.06 13.09
CA ALA A 20 14.95 7.54 14.03
C ALA A 20 15.27 6.07 13.75
N TYR A 21 14.24 5.27 13.46
CA TYR A 21 14.43 3.86 13.10
C TYR A 21 15.12 3.68 11.75
N ALA A 22 14.71 4.42 10.73
CA ALA A 22 15.30 4.35 9.39
C ALA A 22 16.78 4.77 9.36
N SER A 23 17.17 5.70 10.22
CA SER A 23 18.58 6.15 10.37
C SER A 23 19.43 5.25 11.23
N ARG A 24 18.85 4.19 11.82
CA ARG A 24 19.57 3.27 12.70
C ARG A 24 20.59 2.43 11.92
N GLY A 25 21.85 2.70 12.12
CA GLY A 25 22.95 2.03 11.41
C GLY A 25 23.20 2.52 9.98
N THR A 26 22.55 3.58 9.57
CA THR A 26 22.72 4.24 8.28
C THR A 26 22.45 5.75 8.39
N VAL A 27 22.42 6.45 7.28
CA VAL A 27 22.15 7.91 7.22
C VAL A 27 20.95 8.16 6.33
N VAL A 28 19.93 8.84 6.87
CA VAL A 28 18.81 9.38 6.10
C VAL A 28 19.20 10.78 5.62
N ARG A 29 18.94 11.09 4.36
CA ARG A 29 19.35 12.35 3.71
C ARG A 29 18.15 13.05 3.10
N PRO A 30 18.21 14.38 2.91
CA PRO A 30 17.21 15.09 2.13
C PRO A 30 17.03 14.46 0.75
N GLY A 31 15.78 14.18 0.37
CA GLY A 31 15.43 13.47 -0.86
C GLY A 31 15.07 11.99 -0.65
N ASP A 32 15.42 11.40 0.49
CA ASP A 32 14.95 10.07 0.85
C ASP A 32 13.43 10.10 1.10
N VAL A 33 12.74 9.06 0.65
CA VAL A 33 11.30 8.90 0.87
C VAL A 33 11.05 7.75 1.82
N LEU A 34 10.42 8.04 2.95
CA LEU A 34 10.03 7.06 3.94
C LEU A 34 8.50 6.86 3.90
N GLY A 35 8.08 5.63 3.67
CA GLY A 35 6.67 5.25 3.72
C GLY A 35 6.31 4.67 5.08
N SER A 36 5.27 5.20 5.72
CA SER A 36 4.76 4.69 7.00
C SER A 36 4.03 3.35 6.86
N GLY A 37 3.73 2.93 5.64
CA GLY A 37 2.71 1.92 5.39
C GLY A 37 1.31 2.51 5.43
N THR A 38 0.30 1.67 5.28
CA THR A 38 -1.10 2.09 5.30
C THR A 38 -1.59 2.34 6.72
N MET A 39 -2.53 3.28 6.87
CA MET A 39 -3.29 3.45 8.10
C MET A 39 -4.16 2.19 8.37
N GLY A 40 -4.69 2.08 9.58
CA GLY A 40 -5.46 0.91 10.00
C GLY A 40 -6.78 0.71 9.27
N ASN A 41 -7.21 1.66 8.43
CA ASN A 41 -8.47 1.59 7.72
C ASN A 41 -8.37 2.25 6.34
N GLY A 42 -8.84 1.54 5.30
CA GLY A 42 -8.89 2.06 3.93
C GLY A 42 -7.59 1.89 3.14
N GLY A 43 -6.66 1.06 3.60
CA GLY A 43 -5.43 0.77 2.89
C GLY A 43 -5.63 0.02 1.57
N CYS A 44 -6.62 -0.86 1.49
CA CYS A 44 -7.02 -1.55 0.26
C CYS A 44 -8.41 -2.19 0.40
N LEU A 45 -9.01 -2.57 -0.74
CA LEU A 45 -10.30 -3.25 -0.74
C LEU A 45 -10.25 -4.62 -0.04
N ALA A 46 -9.14 -5.33 -0.12
CA ALA A 46 -9.00 -6.64 0.53
C ALA A 46 -9.16 -6.56 2.06
N GLU A 47 -8.69 -5.49 2.67
CA GLU A 47 -8.91 -5.21 4.09
C GLU A 47 -10.40 -5.06 4.42
N LEU A 48 -11.11 -4.29 3.60
CA LEU A 48 -12.56 -4.10 3.75
C LEU A 48 -13.32 -5.41 3.57
N TRP A 49 -12.96 -6.21 2.57
CA TRP A 49 -13.55 -7.53 2.34
C TRP A 49 -13.30 -8.49 3.51
N GLY A 50 -12.09 -8.47 4.06
CA GLY A 50 -11.76 -9.28 5.23
C GLY A 50 -12.61 -8.92 6.46
N ARG A 51 -12.89 -7.63 6.65
CA ARG A 51 -13.76 -7.17 7.75
C ARG A 51 -15.23 -7.49 7.51
N ASN A 52 -15.69 -7.38 6.26
CA ASN A 52 -17.09 -7.61 5.92
C ASN A 52 -17.42 -9.11 5.74
N GLY A 53 -16.40 -9.96 5.55
CA GLY A 53 -16.60 -11.37 5.24
C GLY A 53 -17.07 -11.64 3.80
N GLU A 54 -17.11 -10.62 2.96
CA GLU A 54 -17.55 -10.73 1.55
C GLU A 54 -16.84 -9.69 0.68
N GLN A 55 -16.78 -9.94 -0.64
CA GLN A 55 -16.18 -9.03 -1.60
C GLN A 55 -17.12 -7.88 -2.00
N GLN A 56 -17.52 -7.09 -1.02
CA GLN A 56 -18.27 -5.86 -1.23
C GLN A 56 -17.49 -4.66 -0.67
N PRO A 57 -17.28 -3.62 -1.52
CA PRO A 57 -17.62 -3.49 -2.94
C PRO A 57 -16.88 -4.50 -3.83
N ALA A 58 -17.39 -4.71 -5.04
CA ALA A 58 -16.73 -5.57 -6.03
C ALA A 58 -15.29 -5.11 -6.33
N PRO A 59 -14.39 -6.00 -6.79
CA PRO A 59 -13.06 -5.62 -7.25
C PRO A 59 -13.10 -4.49 -8.28
N LEU A 60 -12.07 -3.64 -8.27
CA LEU A 60 -11.93 -2.57 -9.24
C LEU A 60 -11.85 -3.13 -10.67
N LYS A 61 -12.49 -2.44 -11.59
CA LYS A 61 -12.47 -2.75 -13.02
C LYS A 61 -12.05 -1.53 -13.83
N VAL A 62 -11.67 -1.76 -15.07
CA VAL A 62 -11.32 -0.69 -16.00
C VAL A 62 -12.45 0.35 -16.07
N GLY A 63 -12.10 1.62 -15.95
CA GLY A 63 -13.01 2.76 -15.91
C GLY A 63 -13.40 3.21 -14.50
N ASP A 64 -13.14 2.43 -13.45
CA ASP A 64 -13.36 2.88 -12.09
C ASP A 64 -12.36 3.98 -11.70
N THR A 65 -12.82 4.95 -10.91
CA THR A 65 -11.95 6.03 -10.41
C THR A 65 -11.76 5.89 -8.90
N VAL A 66 -10.52 5.94 -8.48
CA VAL A 66 -10.12 5.95 -7.06
C VAL A 66 -9.67 7.34 -6.68
N LEU A 67 -10.32 7.91 -5.68
CA LEU A 67 -9.97 9.19 -5.08
C LEU A 67 -9.36 8.97 -3.71
N LEU A 68 -8.16 9.50 -3.49
CA LEU A 68 -7.48 9.53 -2.19
C LEU A 68 -7.36 10.98 -1.76
N THR A 69 -7.81 11.29 -0.55
CA THR A 69 -7.73 12.64 0.01
C THR A 69 -7.05 12.59 1.37
N VAL A 70 -6.08 13.48 1.56
CA VAL A 70 -5.42 13.70 2.85
C VAL A 70 -5.62 15.15 3.24
N GLU A 71 -6.25 15.37 4.39
CA GLU A 71 -6.50 16.71 4.92
C GLU A 71 -5.18 17.50 5.05
N GLY A 72 -5.18 18.74 4.59
CA GLY A 72 -4.00 19.62 4.63
C GLY A 72 -2.92 19.32 3.58
N ILE A 73 -3.02 18.19 2.85
CA ILE A 73 -2.05 17.81 1.80
C ILE A 73 -2.70 17.94 0.42
N GLY A 74 -3.85 17.29 0.22
CA GLY A 74 -4.54 17.33 -1.07
C GLY A 74 -5.21 16.01 -1.45
N SER A 75 -5.57 15.92 -2.73
CA SER A 75 -6.25 14.76 -3.28
C SER A 75 -5.59 14.28 -4.56
N THR A 76 -5.61 12.99 -4.77
CA THR A 76 -5.26 12.35 -6.05
C THR A 76 -6.46 11.59 -6.58
N ALA A 77 -6.68 11.65 -7.89
CA ALA A 77 -7.72 10.89 -8.57
C ALA A 77 -7.09 10.08 -9.71
N ASN A 78 -7.28 8.77 -9.68
CA ASN A 78 -6.71 7.87 -10.66
C ASN A 78 -7.79 6.97 -11.24
N THR A 79 -7.81 6.81 -12.55
CA THR A 79 -8.72 5.91 -13.24
C THR A 79 -8.02 4.60 -13.54
N VAL A 80 -8.68 3.49 -13.25
CA VAL A 80 -8.19 2.15 -13.56
C VAL A 80 -8.20 1.95 -15.07
N VAL A 81 -7.07 1.57 -15.63
CA VAL A 81 -6.90 1.25 -17.05
C VAL A 81 -6.52 -0.22 -17.21
N ALA A 82 -6.61 -0.74 -18.43
CA ALA A 82 -6.13 -2.07 -18.74
C ALA A 82 -4.63 -2.18 -18.42
N GLY A 83 -4.20 -3.30 -17.82
CA GLY A 83 -2.80 -3.58 -17.58
C GLY A 83 -2.03 -3.71 -18.90
N ALA A 84 -0.73 -3.36 -18.88
CA ALA A 84 0.16 -3.69 -20.00
C ALA A 84 0.39 -5.20 -20.05
N ASP A 85 0.70 -5.72 -21.24
CA ASP A 85 1.11 -7.11 -21.39
C ASP A 85 2.39 -7.37 -20.58
N PRO A 86 2.38 -8.30 -19.62
CA PRO A 86 3.55 -8.53 -18.78
C PRO A 86 4.68 -9.17 -19.58
N VAL A 87 5.89 -8.69 -19.37
CA VAL A 87 7.09 -9.40 -19.86
C VAL A 87 7.16 -10.74 -19.13
N PRO A 88 7.28 -11.88 -19.84
CA PRO A 88 7.36 -13.18 -19.20
C PRO A 88 8.53 -13.27 -18.23
N VAL A 89 8.25 -13.68 -17.00
CA VAL A 89 9.29 -13.98 -16.00
C VAL A 89 9.57 -15.49 -16.08
N PRO A 90 10.81 -15.92 -16.29
CA PRO A 90 11.14 -17.34 -16.32
C PRO A 90 10.82 -17.99 -14.97
N ALA A 91 10.38 -19.24 -15.02
CA ALA A 91 10.13 -20.01 -13.81
C ALA A 91 11.40 -20.09 -12.94
N ALA A 92 11.22 -20.10 -11.63
CA ALA A 92 12.32 -20.32 -10.69
C ALA A 92 12.97 -21.66 -10.96
N ARG A 93 14.29 -21.70 -11.00
CA ARG A 93 15.02 -22.97 -11.13
C ARG A 93 14.91 -23.74 -9.81
N PRO A 94 14.40 -24.98 -9.81
CA PRO A 94 14.40 -25.81 -8.61
C PRO A 94 15.86 -26.07 -8.19
N ARG A 95 16.19 -25.71 -6.95
CA ARG A 95 17.47 -26.14 -6.37
C ARG A 95 17.27 -27.54 -5.77
N PRO A 96 18.04 -28.56 -6.19
CA PRO A 96 18.05 -29.83 -5.48
C PRO A 96 18.46 -29.56 -4.04
N ARG A 97 17.60 -29.84 -3.08
CA ARG A 97 17.95 -29.81 -1.66
C ARG A 97 18.62 -31.13 -1.33
N THR A 98 19.89 -31.30 -1.68
CA THR A 98 20.70 -32.34 -1.08
C THR A 98 21.06 -31.87 0.33
N ARG A 99 20.39 -32.44 1.35
CA ARG A 99 20.94 -32.39 2.72
C ARG A 99 22.10 -33.38 2.75
N PRO A 100 23.28 -32.97 3.30
CA PRO A 100 24.31 -33.92 3.64
C PRO A 100 23.84 -34.85 4.74
#